data_15850c08d39d9452160f1334a061bee2
#
_entry.id   15850c08d39d9452160f1334a061bee2
#
_cell.length_a   1.000
_cell.length_b   1.000
_cell.length_c   1.000
_cell.angle_alpha   90.00
_cell.angle_beta   90.00
_cell.angle_gamma   90.00
#
_symmetry.space_group_name_H-M   'P 1'
#
loop_
_entity.id
_entity.type
_entity.pdbx_description
1 polymer ?
#
loop_
_entity_poly.entity_id
_entity_poly.type
_entity_poly.pdbx_seq_one_letter_code
_entity_poly.pdbx_strand_id
1 'polypeptide(L)'
;MDKYTLRRQLKAARNALRPAARRRAARAALRLALRHGLLLRAQRIGFYLPQGGEFDAHPLLNQALWMQRACYLPVLPGRGRVMRFGRMGRDTRMKANRYGIPEPMDARPLRARQLDLLLMPLVGFDREGHRLGMGGGYYDATLAFMRHRRWWRKPRLVGLAYECQQVETLPHEPWDMPLDAVLTERRLHRFTSVR
;
A
#
# COMPACT_ATOMS: atom_id res chain seq x y z
N MET A 1 -21.80 -7.54 -8.42
CA MET A 1 -21.92 -6.59 -7.27
C MET A 1 -21.18 -5.32 -7.63
N ASP A 2 -21.76 -4.14 -7.33
CA ASP A 2 -21.09 -2.86 -7.63
C ASP A 2 -19.96 -2.54 -6.64
N LYS A 3 -19.02 -1.65 -7.08
CA LYS A 3 -17.86 -1.25 -6.28
C LYS A 3 -18.23 -0.61 -4.92
N TYR A 4 -19.39 0.03 -4.81
CA TYR A 4 -19.83 0.69 -3.58
C TYR A 4 -20.23 -0.34 -2.51
N THR A 5 -21.13 -1.26 -2.86
CA THR A 5 -21.61 -2.33 -1.98
C THR A 5 -20.45 -3.21 -1.49
N LEU A 6 -19.54 -3.56 -2.42
CA LEU A 6 -18.37 -4.38 -2.08
C LEU A 6 -17.43 -3.65 -1.11
N ARG A 7 -17.18 -2.34 -1.30
CA ARG A 7 -16.40 -1.55 -0.32
C ARG A 7 -17.03 -1.57 1.06
N ARG A 8 -18.35 -1.43 1.16
CA ARG A 8 -19.06 -1.43 2.44
C ARG A 8 -18.90 -2.77 3.16
N GLN A 9 -19.10 -3.88 2.44
CA GLN A 9 -18.96 -5.23 3.00
C GLN A 9 -17.54 -5.53 3.48
N LEU A 10 -16.54 -5.26 2.64
CA LEU A 10 -15.15 -5.53 2.98
C LEU A 10 -14.62 -4.63 4.10
N LYS A 11 -15.06 -3.36 4.16
CA LYS A 11 -14.78 -2.50 5.31
C LYS A 11 -15.42 -3.03 6.59
N ALA A 12 -16.64 -3.50 6.54
CA ALA A 12 -17.30 -4.11 7.69
C ALA A 12 -16.55 -5.36 8.17
N ALA A 13 -16.18 -6.26 7.27
CA ALA A 13 -15.42 -7.47 7.58
C ALA A 13 -14.08 -7.15 8.26
N ARG A 14 -13.28 -6.21 7.70
CA ARG A 14 -12.02 -5.83 8.33
C ARG A 14 -12.21 -5.10 9.66
N ASN A 15 -13.27 -4.30 9.80
CA ASN A 15 -13.56 -3.56 11.02
C ASN A 15 -14.07 -4.47 12.15
N ALA A 16 -14.66 -5.61 11.83
CA ALA A 16 -15.05 -6.63 12.79
C ALA A 16 -13.85 -7.33 13.46
N LEU A 17 -12.65 -7.21 12.90
CA LEU A 17 -11.44 -7.78 13.49
C LEU A 17 -11.10 -7.07 14.82
N ARG A 18 -11.01 -7.84 15.90
CA ARG A 18 -10.61 -7.34 17.21
C ARG A 18 -9.21 -6.74 17.19
N PRO A 19 -8.89 -5.71 17.99
CA PRO A 19 -7.56 -5.09 18.02
C PRO A 19 -6.40 -6.09 18.22
N ALA A 20 -6.59 -7.09 19.08
CA ALA A 20 -5.59 -8.14 19.30
C ALA A 20 -5.34 -8.99 18.03
N ALA A 21 -6.38 -9.29 17.25
CA ALA A 21 -6.25 -10.02 15.99
C ALA A 21 -5.49 -9.18 14.95
N ARG A 22 -5.79 -7.88 14.85
CA ARG A 22 -5.07 -6.96 13.96
C ARG A 22 -3.58 -6.87 14.30
N ARG A 23 -3.22 -6.76 15.61
CA ARG A 23 -1.82 -6.77 16.05
C ARG A 23 -1.12 -8.09 15.72
N ARG A 24 -1.78 -9.24 15.92
CA ARG A 24 -1.23 -10.54 15.53
C ARG A 24 -1.02 -10.64 14.01
N ALA A 25 -1.99 -10.16 13.23
CA ALA A 25 -1.91 -10.13 11.77
C ALA A 25 -0.70 -9.30 11.29
N ALA A 26 -0.51 -8.10 11.82
CA ALA A 26 0.61 -7.24 11.47
C ALA A 26 1.98 -7.89 11.78
N ARG A 27 2.10 -8.57 12.95
CA ARG A 27 3.32 -9.33 13.30
C ARG A 27 3.53 -10.54 12.39
N ALA A 28 2.48 -11.25 12.03
CA ALA A 28 2.58 -12.39 11.11
C ALA A 28 3.02 -11.94 9.71
N ALA A 29 2.44 -10.86 9.20
CA ALA A 29 2.83 -10.28 7.92
C ALA A 29 4.29 -9.80 7.93
N LEU A 30 4.78 -9.21 9.02
CA LEU A 30 6.20 -8.86 9.16
C LEU A 30 7.10 -10.10 9.01
N ARG A 31 6.80 -11.20 9.72
CA ARG A 31 7.58 -12.44 9.59
C ARG A 31 7.59 -12.98 8.16
N LEU A 32 6.44 -12.94 7.48
CA LEU A 32 6.33 -13.35 6.08
C LEU A 32 7.13 -12.41 5.15
N ALA A 33 7.05 -11.11 5.36
CA ALA A 33 7.81 -10.13 4.58
C ALA A 33 9.33 -10.37 4.67
N LEU A 34 9.83 -10.67 5.87
CA LEU A 34 11.24 -10.99 6.11
C LEU A 34 11.63 -12.33 5.45
N ARG A 35 10.83 -13.39 5.65
CA ARG A 35 11.03 -14.70 5.02
C ARG A 35 11.11 -14.62 3.50
N HIS A 36 10.27 -13.82 2.88
CA HIS A 36 10.26 -13.63 1.42
C HIS A 36 11.26 -12.58 0.92
N GLY A 37 12.05 -11.97 1.79
CA GLY A 37 13.03 -10.97 1.44
C GLY A 37 12.43 -9.68 0.90
N LEU A 38 11.15 -9.37 1.21
CA LEU A 38 10.42 -8.24 0.64
C LEU A 38 11.10 -6.90 0.94
N LEU A 39 11.54 -6.69 2.19
CA LEU A 39 12.24 -5.48 2.63
C LEU A 39 13.73 -5.50 2.29
N LEU A 40 14.33 -6.68 2.14
CA LEU A 40 15.77 -6.82 1.86
C LEU A 40 16.14 -6.34 0.45
N ARG A 41 15.27 -6.59 -0.52
CA ARG A 41 15.51 -6.32 -1.95
C ARG A 41 15.17 -4.88 -2.38
N ALA A 42 14.73 -4.04 -1.45
CA ALA A 42 14.33 -2.67 -1.73
C ALA A 42 15.14 -1.69 -0.88
N GLN A 43 15.67 -0.66 -1.49
CA GLN A 43 16.39 0.43 -0.81
C GLN A 43 15.46 1.61 -0.49
N ARG A 44 14.55 1.94 -1.40
CA ARG A 44 13.57 3.02 -1.28
C ARG A 44 12.18 2.43 -1.20
N ILE A 45 11.55 2.50 -0.03
CA ILE A 45 10.27 1.85 0.24
C ILE A 45 9.22 2.91 0.57
N GLY A 46 8.15 2.95 -0.24
CA GLY A 46 6.95 3.72 0.07
C GLY A 46 6.03 2.93 1.00
N PHE A 47 5.56 3.61 2.04
CA PHE A 47 4.60 3.11 3.02
C PHE A 47 3.36 3.99 3.01
N TYR A 48 2.43 3.71 3.91
CA TYR A 48 1.29 4.56 4.27
C TYR A 48 1.09 4.53 5.79
N LEU A 49 0.40 5.51 6.33
CA LEU A 49 -0.06 5.51 7.71
C LEU A 49 -1.50 4.99 7.74
N PRO A 50 -1.76 3.89 8.48
CA PRO A 50 -3.07 3.24 8.49
C PRO A 50 -4.17 4.16 9.03
N GLN A 51 -5.33 4.16 8.38
CA GLN A 51 -6.52 4.89 8.79
C GLN A 51 -7.72 3.95 8.92
N GLY A 52 -8.59 4.20 9.89
CA GLY A 52 -9.92 3.60 9.96
C GLY A 52 -9.96 2.07 9.82
N GLY A 53 -9.09 1.35 10.51
CA GLY A 53 -9.04 -0.12 10.48
C GLY A 53 -8.27 -0.71 9.29
N GLU A 54 -7.54 0.07 8.51
CA GLU A 54 -6.60 -0.43 7.51
C GLU A 54 -5.56 -1.36 8.14
N PHE A 55 -4.93 -2.18 7.31
CA PHE A 55 -3.88 -3.08 7.77
C PHE A 55 -2.73 -2.27 8.40
N ASP A 56 -2.29 -2.68 9.60
CA ASP A 56 -1.25 -1.96 10.32
C ASP A 56 0.13 -2.17 9.69
N ALA A 57 0.60 -1.15 8.98
CA ALA A 57 1.90 -1.13 8.31
C ALA A 57 3.06 -0.73 9.25
N HIS A 58 2.82 -0.26 10.47
CA HIS A 58 3.86 0.23 11.38
C HIS A 58 4.95 -0.81 11.68
N PRO A 59 4.65 -2.10 11.94
CA PRO A 59 5.70 -3.08 12.18
C PRO A 59 6.66 -3.25 10.99
N LEU A 60 6.13 -3.18 9.76
CA LEU A 60 6.95 -3.23 8.53
C LEU A 60 7.79 -1.96 8.34
N LEU A 61 7.20 -0.78 8.61
CA LEU A 61 7.89 0.51 8.56
C LEU A 61 9.03 0.56 9.57
N ASN A 62 8.76 0.21 10.83
CA ASN A 62 9.77 0.21 11.90
C ASN A 62 10.91 -0.77 11.60
N GLN A 63 10.59 -1.95 11.08
CA GLN A 63 11.61 -2.92 10.67
C GLN A 63 12.45 -2.39 9.50
N ALA A 64 11.85 -1.75 8.51
CA ALA A 64 12.57 -1.16 7.39
C ALA A 64 13.50 -0.02 7.85
N LEU A 65 13.05 0.84 8.77
CA LEU A 65 13.88 1.88 9.39
C LEU A 65 15.03 1.29 10.18
N TRP A 66 14.78 0.23 10.98
CA TRP A 66 15.84 -0.49 11.71
C TRP A 66 16.89 -1.09 10.76
N MET A 67 16.44 -1.60 9.60
CA MET A 67 17.32 -2.11 8.53
C MET A 67 17.98 -0.99 7.71
N GLN A 68 17.88 0.28 8.14
CA GLN A 68 18.43 1.46 7.47
C GLN A 68 17.91 1.64 6.02
N ARG A 69 16.70 1.18 5.72
CA ARG A 69 16.07 1.43 4.43
C ARG A 69 15.55 2.86 4.37
N ALA A 70 15.60 3.46 3.21
CA ALA A 70 15.02 4.77 2.98
C ALA A 70 13.49 4.63 2.87
N CYS A 71 12.77 5.03 3.92
CA CYS A 71 11.32 4.93 4.02
C CYS A 71 10.67 6.25 3.62
N TYR A 72 9.53 6.16 2.94
CA TYR A 72 8.80 7.30 2.41
C TYR A 72 7.31 7.16 2.67
N LEU A 73 6.64 8.28 2.94
CA LEU A 73 5.19 8.37 3.11
C LEU A 73 4.59 9.28 2.04
N PRO A 74 3.32 9.05 1.65
CA PRO A 74 2.64 9.89 0.68
C PRO A 74 2.54 11.33 1.16
N VAL A 75 2.76 12.26 0.24
CA VAL A 75 2.50 13.69 0.38
C VAL A 75 1.46 14.04 -0.67
N LEU A 76 0.30 14.51 -0.22
CA LEU A 76 -0.80 14.84 -1.11
C LEU A 76 -0.50 16.12 -1.90
N PRO A 77 -0.89 16.18 -3.18
CA PRO A 77 -0.75 17.42 -3.94
C PRO A 77 -1.77 18.47 -3.46
N GLY A 78 -1.42 19.74 -3.58
CA GLY A 78 -2.36 20.83 -3.35
C GLY A 78 -3.55 20.79 -4.32
N ARG A 79 -3.27 20.43 -5.59
CA ARG A 79 -4.28 20.22 -6.64
C ARG A 79 -4.02 18.90 -7.37
N GLY A 80 -5.09 18.27 -7.90
CA GLY A 80 -4.99 16.98 -8.60
C GLY A 80 -4.85 15.79 -7.66
N ARG A 81 -4.36 14.66 -8.20
CA ARG A 81 -4.31 13.36 -7.50
C ARG A 81 -2.93 12.69 -7.52
N VAL A 82 -1.93 13.25 -8.19
CA VAL A 82 -0.58 12.65 -8.28
C VAL A 82 0.21 12.95 -7.03
N MET A 83 0.40 11.95 -6.18
CA MET A 83 1.14 12.06 -4.93
C MET A 83 2.65 12.09 -5.17
N ARG A 84 3.35 12.71 -4.22
CA ARG A 84 4.79 12.58 -4.02
C ARG A 84 5.04 11.75 -2.76
N PHE A 85 6.30 11.45 -2.47
CA PHE A 85 6.70 10.62 -1.34
C PHE A 85 7.80 11.33 -0.57
N GLY A 86 7.44 11.84 0.61
CA GLY A 86 8.37 12.51 1.52
C GLY A 86 9.14 11.49 2.36
N ARG A 87 10.43 11.75 2.61
CA ARG A 87 11.27 10.86 3.41
C ARG A 87 10.80 10.84 4.87
N MET A 88 10.73 9.63 5.43
CA MET A 88 10.40 9.36 6.82
C MET A 88 11.64 8.88 7.57
N GLY A 89 11.96 9.55 8.69
CA GLY A 89 13.01 9.17 9.64
C GLY A 89 12.56 9.53 11.05
N ARG A 90 13.44 9.35 12.04
CA ARG A 90 13.11 9.60 13.46
C ARG A 90 12.73 11.04 13.73
N ASP A 91 13.45 11.99 13.13
CA ASP A 91 13.29 13.42 13.36
C ASP A 91 12.48 14.13 12.27
N THR A 92 11.73 13.35 11.48
CA THR A 92 10.93 13.93 10.39
C THR A 92 9.79 14.77 10.95
N ARG A 93 9.78 16.07 10.62
CA ARG A 93 8.65 16.94 10.93
C ARG A 93 7.45 16.51 10.09
N MET A 94 6.31 16.41 10.77
CA MET A 94 5.06 15.98 10.16
C MET A 94 4.04 17.11 10.20
N LYS A 95 3.17 17.18 9.20
CA LYS A 95 1.99 18.06 9.20
C LYS A 95 0.76 17.25 8.82
N ALA A 96 -0.40 17.60 9.36
CA ALA A 96 -1.66 17.00 8.94
C ALA A 96 -2.04 17.51 7.54
N ASN A 97 -2.44 16.59 6.66
CA ASN A 97 -3.01 16.94 5.36
C ASN A 97 -4.52 17.24 5.48
N ARG A 98 -5.21 17.49 4.35
CA ARG A 98 -6.65 17.80 4.31
C ARG A 98 -7.58 16.68 4.84
N TYR A 99 -7.05 15.47 5.05
CA TYR A 99 -7.78 14.35 5.65
C TYR A 99 -7.35 14.08 7.10
N GLY A 100 -6.57 14.98 7.70
CA GLY A 100 -6.04 14.80 9.07
C GLY A 100 -4.93 13.75 9.18
N ILE A 101 -4.42 13.23 8.06
CA ILE A 101 -3.37 12.21 8.04
C ILE A 101 -2.01 12.92 8.09
N PRO A 102 -1.10 12.55 9.01
CA PRO A 102 0.24 13.12 9.06
C PRO A 102 1.01 12.80 7.76
N GLU A 103 1.67 13.79 7.19
CA GLU A 103 2.58 13.64 6.05
C GLU A 103 3.92 14.35 6.29
N PRO A 104 5.05 13.82 5.77
CA PRO A 104 6.35 14.42 5.97
C PRO A 104 6.45 15.81 5.35
N MET A 105 7.05 16.77 6.09
CA MET A 105 7.43 18.08 5.58
C MET A 105 8.79 17.96 4.88
N ASP A 106 8.80 17.34 3.71
CA ASP A 106 10.02 17.15 2.91
C ASP A 106 10.10 18.20 1.80
N ALA A 107 11.23 18.90 1.73
CA ALA A 107 11.45 19.92 0.69
C ALA A 107 11.64 19.32 -0.71
N ARG A 108 12.02 18.02 -0.81
CA ARG A 108 12.31 17.32 -2.08
C ARG A 108 11.69 15.94 -2.14
N PRO A 109 10.34 15.82 -2.09
CA PRO A 109 9.69 14.53 -2.09
C PRO A 109 9.88 13.82 -3.45
N LEU A 110 10.06 12.50 -3.41
CA LEU A 110 10.28 11.65 -4.58
C LEU A 110 8.99 11.47 -5.40
N ARG A 111 9.18 11.16 -6.69
CA ARG A 111 8.11 10.59 -7.53
C ARG A 111 8.03 9.07 -7.27
N ALA A 112 6.84 8.48 -7.43
CA ALA A 112 6.64 7.03 -7.25
C ALA A 112 7.63 6.17 -8.06
N ARG A 113 8.00 6.59 -9.28
CA ARG A 113 8.97 5.89 -10.13
C ARG A 113 10.38 5.75 -9.54
N GLN A 114 10.70 6.50 -8.50
CA GLN A 114 12.00 6.48 -7.84
C GLN A 114 12.04 5.51 -6.64
N LEU A 115 10.89 4.93 -6.28
CA LEU A 115 10.78 3.89 -5.26
C LEU A 115 11.13 2.52 -5.87
N ASP A 116 11.64 1.62 -5.04
CA ASP A 116 11.86 0.20 -5.41
C ASP A 116 10.65 -0.66 -5.07
N LEU A 117 10.00 -0.36 -3.94
CA LEU A 117 8.82 -1.04 -3.41
C LEU A 117 7.81 0.00 -2.95
N LEU A 118 6.54 -0.23 -3.24
CA LEU A 118 5.43 0.57 -2.72
C LEU A 118 4.44 -0.35 -2.02
N LEU A 119 4.35 -0.21 -0.71
CA LEU A 119 3.34 -0.86 0.11
C LEU A 119 2.08 0.01 0.11
N MET A 120 0.93 -0.57 -0.24
CA MET A 120 -0.29 0.20 -0.48
C MET A 120 -1.45 -0.32 0.36
N PRO A 121 -2.31 0.58 0.89
CA PRO A 121 -3.57 0.19 1.51
C PRO A 121 -4.59 -0.22 0.45
N LEU A 122 -5.50 -1.09 0.83
CA LEU A 122 -6.62 -1.48 -0.01
C LEU A 122 -7.85 -1.87 0.84
N VAL A 123 -9.01 -1.89 0.20
CA VAL A 123 -10.27 -2.36 0.79
C VAL A 123 -10.50 -3.83 0.47
N GLY A 124 -10.11 -4.27 -0.73
CA GLY A 124 -10.22 -5.64 -1.17
C GLY A 124 -9.24 -5.97 -2.30
N PHE A 125 -9.00 -7.25 -2.52
CA PHE A 125 -8.18 -7.77 -3.62
C PHE A 125 -8.74 -9.09 -4.13
N ASP A 126 -8.45 -9.44 -5.38
CA ASP A 126 -8.84 -10.71 -5.98
C ASP A 126 -7.64 -11.62 -6.31
N ARG A 127 -7.93 -12.75 -6.93
CA ARG A 127 -6.93 -13.76 -7.30
C ARG A 127 -6.03 -13.33 -8.46
N GLU A 128 -6.43 -12.31 -9.21
CA GLU A 128 -5.68 -11.79 -10.35
C GLU A 128 -4.80 -10.58 -10.00
N GLY A 129 -4.93 -10.07 -8.77
CA GLY A 129 -4.16 -8.93 -8.29
C GLY A 129 -4.84 -7.58 -8.51
N HIS A 130 -6.11 -7.56 -8.91
CA HIS A 130 -6.88 -6.33 -8.90
C HIS A 130 -7.12 -5.89 -7.47
N ARG A 131 -7.18 -4.57 -7.26
CA ARG A 131 -7.43 -4.00 -5.94
C ARG A 131 -8.63 -3.06 -5.96
N LEU A 132 -9.40 -3.13 -4.90
CA LEU A 132 -10.43 -2.15 -4.59
C LEU A 132 -9.87 -1.14 -3.58
N GLY A 133 -9.69 0.11 -4.02
CA GLY A 133 -9.27 1.22 -3.15
C GLY A 133 -10.43 1.95 -2.49
N MET A 134 -10.13 3.01 -1.73
CA MET A 134 -11.10 3.85 -1.03
C MET A 134 -11.95 4.75 -1.97
N GLY A 135 -11.60 4.84 -3.27
CA GLY A 135 -12.33 5.62 -4.26
C GLY A 135 -11.73 6.98 -4.58
N GLY A 136 -10.68 7.42 -3.90
CA GLY A 136 -10.04 8.72 -4.14
C GLY A 136 -9.18 8.80 -5.41
N GLY A 137 -8.80 7.66 -6.03
CA GLY A 137 -8.03 7.59 -7.27
C GLY A 137 -6.58 8.07 -7.17
N TYR A 138 -6.06 8.32 -5.96
CA TYR A 138 -4.71 8.84 -5.76
C TYR A 138 -3.62 7.88 -6.25
N TYR A 139 -3.71 6.60 -5.90
CA TYR A 139 -2.73 5.59 -6.33
C TYR A 139 -2.79 5.37 -7.83
N ASP A 140 -3.98 5.29 -8.45
CA ASP A 140 -4.13 5.07 -9.89
C ASP A 140 -3.58 6.24 -10.70
N ALA A 141 -3.84 7.48 -10.29
CA ALA A 141 -3.26 8.66 -10.88
C ALA A 141 -1.73 8.72 -10.69
N THR A 142 -1.24 8.37 -9.49
CA THR A 142 0.19 8.38 -9.18
C THR A 142 0.98 7.32 -9.94
N LEU A 143 0.36 6.18 -10.24
CA LEU A 143 0.96 5.03 -10.91
C LEU A 143 0.65 4.97 -12.42
N ALA A 144 -0.11 5.93 -12.96
CA ALA A 144 -0.51 5.95 -14.37
C ALA A 144 0.67 5.83 -15.35
N PHE A 145 1.86 6.29 -14.95
CA PHE A 145 3.08 6.15 -15.75
C PHE A 145 3.50 4.69 -16.00
N MET A 146 3.03 3.74 -15.20
CA MET A 146 3.37 2.31 -15.34
C MET A 146 2.60 1.62 -16.47
N ARG A 147 1.46 2.17 -16.92
CA ARG A 147 0.63 1.59 -17.98
C ARG A 147 1.36 1.48 -19.34
N HIS A 148 2.28 2.38 -19.59
CA HIS A 148 2.98 2.48 -20.89
C HIS A 148 4.42 1.94 -20.85
N ARG A 149 4.79 1.23 -19.77
CA ARG A 149 6.17 0.77 -19.57
C ARG A 149 6.32 -0.74 -19.76
N ARG A 150 6.78 -1.15 -20.89
CA ARG A 150 7.10 -2.55 -21.19
C ARG A 150 8.32 -3.07 -20.38
N TRP A 151 9.28 -2.21 -20.03
CA TRP A 151 10.61 -2.61 -19.51
C TRP A 151 10.90 -2.17 -18.08
N TRP A 152 10.13 -1.24 -17.52
CA TRP A 152 10.39 -0.69 -16.19
C TRP A 152 9.44 -1.25 -15.14
N ARG A 153 9.95 -2.14 -14.30
CA ARG A 153 9.15 -2.85 -13.28
C ARG A 153 9.15 -2.19 -11.89
N LYS A 154 9.63 -0.95 -11.75
CA LYS A 154 9.67 -0.25 -10.46
C LYS A 154 8.66 0.89 -10.40
N PRO A 155 8.06 1.10 -9.20
CA PRO A 155 8.15 0.30 -7.99
C PRO A 155 7.43 -1.04 -8.13
N ARG A 156 7.86 -2.04 -7.35
CA ARG A 156 7.05 -3.24 -7.11
C ARG A 156 5.85 -2.83 -6.26
N LEU A 157 4.65 -3.20 -6.67
CA LEU A 157 3.40 -2.83 -6.01
C LEU A 157 2.93 -3.98 -5.11
N VAL A 158 2.90 -3.75 -3.80
CA VAL A 158 2.45 -4.77 -2.83
C VAL A 158 1.34 -4.20 -1.97
N GLY A 159 0.17 -4.80 -2.05
CA GLY A 159 -0.94 -4.48 -1.17
C GLY A 159 -0.73 -5.06 0.23
N LEU A 160 -1.18 -4.34 1.26
CA LEU A 160 -1.28 -4.86 2.62
C LEU A 160 -2.75 -5.03 2.98
N ALA A 161 -3.15 -6.23 3.36
CA ALA A 161 -4.53 -6.56 3.65
C ALA A 161 -4.65 -7.66 4.70
N TYR A 162 -5.82 -7.75 5.33
CA TYR A 162 -6.21 -8.96 6.05
C TYR A 162 -6.74 -9.99 5.05
N GLU A 163 -6.56 -11.28 5.34
CA GLU A 163 -7.04 -12.35 4.46
C GLU A 163 -8.56 -12.26 4.19
N CYS A 164 -9.35 -11.76 5.14
CA CYS A 164 -10.79 -11.55 4.98
C CYS A 164 -11.16 -10.47 3.93
N GLN A 165 -10.18 -9.76 3.37
CA GLN A 165 -10.38 -8.79 2.29
C GLN A 165 -10.18 -9.40 0.90
N GLN A 166 -9.84 -10.70 0.81
CA GLN A 166 -9.78 -11.42 -0.46
C GLN A 166 -11.19 -11.76 -0.95
N VAL A 167 -11.43 -11.53 -2.22
CA VAL A 167 -12.63 -11.95 -2.95
C VAL A 167 -12.24 -12.77 -4.19
N GLU A 168 -13.18 -13.40 -4.81
CA GLU A 168 -12.91 -14.18 -6.02
C GLU A 168 -12.58 -13.28 -7.21
N THR A 169 -13.40 -12.27 -7.45
CA THR A 169 -13.26 -11.32 -8.57
C THR A 169 -13.67 -9.93 -8.14
N LEU A 170 -12.92 -8.93 -8.59
CA LEU A 170 -13.22 -7.50 -8.40
C LEU A 170 -13.63 -6.85 -9.71
N PRO A 171 -14.66 -5.99 -9.71
CA PRO A 171 -14.89 -5.11 -10.84
C PRO A 171 -13.72 -4.13 -10.97
N HIS A 172 -13.06 -4.13 -12.12
CA HIS A 172 -11.90 -3.29 -12.40
C HIS A 172 -12.07 -2.56 -13.73
N GLU A 173 -11.32 -1.47 -13.88
CA GLU A 173 -11.29 -0.64 -15.08
C GLU A 173 -9.94 -0.80 -15.79
N PRO A 174 -9.86 -0.51 -17.10
CA PRO A 174 -8.57 -0.63 -17.83
C PRO A 174 -7.45 0.26 -17.28
N TRP A 175 -7.79 1.28 -16.53
CA TRP A 175 -6.81 2.18 -15.90
C TRP A 175 -6.43 1.79 -14.47
N ASP A 176 -7.10 0.83 -13.85
CA ASP A 176 -6.75 0.33 -12.52
C ASP A 176 -5.42 -0.43 -12.59
N MET A 177 -4.46 -0.05 -11.74
CA MET A 177 -3.13 -0.69 -11.75
C MET A 177 -3.17 -1.97 -10.92
N PRO A 178 -2.92 -3.15 -11.52
CA PRO A 178 -2.84 -4.39 -10.77
C PRO A 178 -1.61 -4.41 -9.86
N LEU A 179 -1.71 -5.20 -8.79
CA LEU A 179 -0.64 -5.44 -7.83
C LEU A 179 0.31 -6.55 -8.31
N ASP A 180 1.59 -6.46 -7.94
CA ASP A 180 2.54 -7.57 -8.10
C ASP A 180 2.38 -8.63 -7.01
N ALA A 181 1.86 -8.22 -5.83
CA ALA A 181 1.57 -9.11 -4.73
C ALA A 181 0.62 -8.46 -3.71
N VAL A 182 0.02 -9.27 -2.85
CA VAL A 182 -0.63 -8.84 -1.62
C VAL A 182 -0.04 -9.63 -0.45
N LEU A 183 0.37 -8.93 0.59
CA LEU A 183 0.83 -9.51 1.84
C LEU A 183 -0.31 -9.49 2.85
N THR A 184 -0.68 -10.67 3.32
CA THR A 184 -1.65 -10.85 4.41
C THR A 184 -0.96 -11.47 5.63
N GLU A 185 -1.71 -11.71 6.69
CA GLU A 185 -1.23 -12.46 7.86
C GLU A 185 -0.99 -13.94 7.58
N ARG A 186 -1.54 -14.47 6.48
CA ARG A 186 -1.44 -15.89 6.13
C ARG A 186 -0.33 -16.18 5.12
N ARG A 187 -0.19 -15.32 4.10
CA ARG A 187 0.76 -15.57 3.00
C ARG A 187 1.06 -14.30 2.18
N LEU A 188 2.06 -14.43 1.33
CA LEU A 188 2.33 -13.49 0.25
C LEU A 188 1.68 -14.04 -1.04
N HIS A 189 0.52 -13.49 -1.41
CA HIS A 189 -0.11 -13.76 -2.70
C HIS A 189 0.72 -13.08 -3.78
N ARG A 190 1.18 -13.83 -4.77
CA ARG A 190 1.93 -13.30 -5.92
C ARG A 190 1.08 -13.42 -7.16
N PHE A 191 1.06 -12.38 -7.95
CA PHE A 191 0.31 -12.36 -9.19
C PHE A 191 1.27 -12.32 -10.38
N THR A 192 0.98 -13.12 -11.39
CA THR A 192 1.70 -13.06 -12.65
C THR A 192 1.12 -11.88 -13.41
N SER A 193 1.73 -10.70 -13.25
CA SER A 193 1.28 -9.51 -13.98
C SER A 193 1.49 -9.73 -15.48
N VAL A 194 0.41 -9.91 -16.21
CA VAL A 194 0.36 -9.66 -17.66
C VAL A 194 0.38 -8.13 -17.82
N ARG A 195 1.58 -7.54 -17.78
CA ARG A 195 1.81 -6.11 -18.06
C ARG A 195 2.47 -5.94 -19.41
#